data_909a5ca742045d481bcf08bdde6b9c82
#
_entry.id   909a5ca742045d481bcf08bdde6b9c82
#
_cell.length_a   1.000
_cell.length_b   1.000
_cell.length_c   1.000
_cell.angle_alpha   90.00
_cell.angle_beta   90.00
_cell.angle_gamma   90.00
#
_symmetry.space_group_name_H-M   'P 1'
#
loop_
_entity.id
_entity.type
_entity.pdbx_description
1 polymer ?
#
loop_
_entity_poly.entity_id
_entity_poly.type
_entity_poly.pdbx_seq_one_letter_code
_entity_poly.pdbx_strand_id
1 'polypeptide(L)'
;HHVQIRGVDGEYLTFLFNSNFYCIYGHDSEVSCNGFLFNGSSRVMRLKLSPSQSARLDSIVDIFRGECGIQDNLQEEMLRIILKRFIITCTRIAREKFDVDPGRENMFDVIRQFYVLVDSHFKEKKQVQDYADMLCRSPKTISNLFSLYGLSSPLRVIHERVDAEAKRLLLYTGKSAKEISEILGFEDLATFSRFFKKMNKESLSEYRKREKRE
;
A
#
# COMPACT_ATOMS: atom_id res chain seq x y z
N HIS A 1 -9.23 -2.73 -5.84
CA HIS A 1 -9.47 -3.96 -5.08
C HIS A 1 -10.98 -4.11 -4.84
N HIS A 2 -11.58 -5.22 -5.33
CA HIS A 2 -12.96 -5.56 -5.02
C HIS A 2 -12.99 -6.35 -3.71
N VAL A 3 -13.64 -5.81 -2.69
CA VAL A 3 -13.91 -6.50 -1.43
C VAL A 3 -15.34 -7.01 -1.47
N GLN A 4 -15.53 -8.33 -1.48
CA GLN A 4 -16.86 -8.93 -1.32
C GLN A 4 -17.13 -9.20 0.15
N ILE A 5 -18.12 -8.52 0.73
CA ILE A 5 -18.61 -8.77 2.08
C ILE A 5 -19.82 -9.71 1.96
N ARG A 6 -19.72 -10.93 2.51
CA ARG A 6 -20.81 -11.91 2.50
C ARG A 6 -21.28 -12.18 3.92
N GLY A 7 -22.61 -12.26 4.11
CA GLY A 7 -23.21 -12.74 5.35
C GLY A 7 -23.10 -11.78 6.53
N VAL A 8 -23.25 -10.49 6.29
CA VAL A 8 -23.34 -9.48 7.36
C VAL A 8 -24.74 -8.89 7.35
N ASP A 9 -25.57 -9.30 8.32
CA ASP A 9 -26.80 -8.57 8.67
C ASP A 9 -26.37 -7.41 9.57
N GLY A 10 -26.42 -6.16 9.05
CA GLY A 10 -26.09 -4.96 9.81
C GLY A 10 -25.56 -3.82 8.96
N GLU A 11 -25.49 -2.65 9.55
CA GLU A 11 -24.87 -1.48 8.95
C GLU A 11 -23.33 -1.59 9.04
N TYR A 12 -22.64 -1.22 7.98
CA TYR A 12 -21.18 -1.14 7.95
C TYR A 12 -20.73 0.20 7.37
N LEU A 13 -19.63 0.70 7.88
CA LEU A 13 -18.97 1.90 7.41
C LEU A 13 -17.69 1.52 6.66
N THR A 14 -17.49 2.13 5.49
CA THR A 14 -16.27 1.95 4.70
C THR A 14 -15.57 3.28 4.53
N PHE A 15 -14.28 3.34 4.87
CA PHE A 15 -13.40 4.45 4.50
C PHE A 15 -12.73 4.14 3.18
N LEU A 16 -12.99 4.97 2.16
CA LEU A 16 -12.34 4.90 0.87
C LEU A 16 -11.46 6.13 0.70
N PHE A 17 -10.20 5.92 0.45
CA PHE A 17 -9.23 7.00 0.19
C PHE A 17 -8.19 6.53 -0.82
N ASN A 18 -7.66 7.47 -1.58
CA ASN A 18 -6.58 7.21 -2.54
C ASN A 18 -5.20 7.55 -1.95
N SER A 19 -4.15 7.11 -2.63
CA SER A 19 -2.77 7.35 -2.21
C SER A 19 -2.36 8.83 -2.23
N ASN A 20 -3.07 9.69 -2.98
CA ASN A 20 -2.79 11.13 -2.99
C ASN A 20 -3.34 11.81 -1.74
N PHE A 21 -4.49 11.33 -1.23
CA PHE A 21 -5.09 11.86 -0.02
C PHE A 21 -4.32 11.44 1.23
N TYR A 22 -3.96 10.15 1.32
CA TYR A 22 -3.19 9.62 2.43
C TYR A 22 -1.90 9.02 1.90
N CYS A 23 -0.92 9.91 1.66
CA CYS A 23 0.34 9.55 1.03
C CYS A 23 1.31 8.90 2.01
N ILE A 24 2.02 7.91 1.49
CA ILE A 24 3.07 7.10 2.09
C ILE A 24 4.27 7.95 2.53
N TYR A 25 4.56 9.03 1.82
CA TYR A 25 5.84 9.76 1.91
C TYR A 25 6.00 10.72 3.10
N GLY A 26 4.97 10.94 3.87
CA GLY A 26 5.02 11.89 4.99
C GLY A 26 4.66 11.29 6.35
N HIS A 27 4.43 10.00 6.42
CA HIS A 27 3.96 9.35 7.64
C HIS A 27 4.97 8.34 8.18
N ASP A 28 4.99 8.20 9.50
CA ASP A 28 5.68 7.11 10.17
C ASP A 28 5.32 5.78 9.50
N SER A 29 6.34 4.96 9.24
CA SER A 29 6.21 3.68 8.56
C SER A 29 5.15 2.74 9.16
N GLU A 30 4.79 2.93 10.42
CA GLU A 30 3.76 2.13 11.11
C GLU A 30 2.34 2.51 10.74
N VAL A 31 2.13 3.73 10.31
CA VAL A 31 0.80 4.31 10.03
C VAL A 31 0.59 4.56 8.55
N SER A 32 1.62 4.32 7.74
CA SER A 32 1.53 4.41 6.27
C SER A 32 0.68 3.28 5.70
N CYS A 33 0.35 3.34 4.42
CA CYS A 33 -0.30 2.23 3.72
C CYS A 33 0.57 0.97 3.66
N ASN A 34 1.85 1.06 4.06
CA ASN A 34 2.76 -0.05 4.29
C ASN A 34 2.81 -0.48 5.77
N GLY A 35 1.97 0.11 6.61
CA GLY A 35 1.88 -0.22 8.03
C GLY A 35 1.25 -1.59 8.31
N PHE A 36 1.32 -1.98 9.57
CA PHE A 36 0.84 -3.27 10.07
C PHE A 36 -0.58 -3.66 9.62
N LEU A 37 -1.51 -2.70 9.53
CA LEU A 37 -2.90 -2.96 9.14
C LEU A 37 -3.06 -3.31 7.65
N PHE A 38 -2.18 -2.81 6.78
CA PHE A 38 -2.33 -2.92 5.33
C PHE A 38 -1.45 -4.01 4.74
N ASN A 39 -0.26 -4.21 5.27
CA ASN A 39 0.73 -5.17 4.75
C ASN A 39 1.11 -6.29 5.73
N GLY A 40 0.51 -6.31 6.90
CA GLY A 40 0.86 -7.29 7.95
C GLY A 40 0.25 -8.67 7.79
N SER A 41 -0.67 -8.88 6.85
CA SER A 41 -1.26 -10.19 6.62
C SER A 41 -1.74 -10.35 5.18
N SER A 42 -1.56 -11.54 4.62
CA SER A 42 -2.12 -11.95 3.31
C SER A 42 -3.65 -12.07 3.33
N ARG A 43 -4.27 -11.89 4.47
CA ARG A 43 -5.73 -11.98 4.68
C ARG A 43 -6.25 -10.68 5.25
N VAL A 44 -7.48 -10.36 4.90
CA VAL A 44 -8.22 -9.25 5.51
C VAL A 44 -8.15 -9.39 7.04
N MET A 45 -7.52 -8.43 7.72
CA MET A 45 -7.41 -8.42 9.16
C MET A 45 -8.79 -8.16 9.78
N ARG A 46 -9.22 -9.04 10.66
CA ARG A 46 -10.49 -8.90 11.39
C ARG A 46 -10.22 -8.68 12.86
N LEU A 47 -10.67 -7.54 13.37
CA LEU A 47 -10.54 -7.17 14.78
C LEU A 47 -11.89 -7.29 15.46
N LYS A 48 -12.04 -8.21 16.42
CA LYS A 48 -13.18 -8.17 17.35
C LYS A 48 -12.91 -7.07 18.37
N LEU A 49 -13.76 -6.07 18.42
CA LEU A 49 -13.62 -4.94 19.33
C LEU A 49 -14.28 -5.25 20.68
N SER A 50 -13.69 -4.77 21.77
CA SER A 50 -14.40 -4.66 23.05
C SER A 50 -15.35 -3.46 23.01
N PRO A 51 -16.36 -3.37 23.91
CA PRO A 51 -17.25 -2.21 23.94
C PRO A 51 -16.53 -0.87 24.07
N SER A 52 -15.45 -0.80 24.86
CA SER A 52 -14.66 0.41 25.03
C SER A 52 -13.83 0.75 23.78
N GLN A 53 -13.32 -0.25 23.06
CA GLN A 53 -12.59 -0.07 21.81
C GLN A 53 -13.55 0.39 20.70
N SER A 54 -14.76 -0.18 20.64
CA SER A 54 -15.80 0.26 19.70
C SER A 54 -16.17 1.73 19.95
N ALA A 55 -16.54 2.09 21.17
CA ALA A 55 -16.90 3.46 21.52
C ALA A 55 -15.79 4.48 21.16
N ARG A 56 -14.52 4.10 21.34
CA ARG A 56 -13.39 4.96 20.93
C ARG A 56 -13.33 5.14 19.41
N LEU A 57 -13.53 4.09 18.63
CA LEU A 57 -13.53 4.18 17.17
C LEU A 57 -14.77 4.92 16.67
N ASP A 58 -15.94 4.68 17.26
CA ASP A 58 -17.19 5.36 16.94
C ASP A 58 -17.05 6.87 17.11
N SER A 59 -16.43 7.31 18.23
CA SER A 59 -16.14 8.74 18.46
C SER A 59 -15.24 9.35 17.37
N ILE A 60 -14.26 8.60 16.83
CA ILE A 60 -13.41 9.09 15.73
C ILE A 60 -14.21 9.16 14.44
N VAL A 61 -15.09 8.19 14.21
CA VAL A 61 -15.99 8.17 13.04
C VAL A 61 -16.96 9.36 13.05
N ASP A 62 -17.53 9.67 14.21
CA ASP A 62 -18.46 10.79 14.35
C ASP A 62 -17.77 12.14 14.09
N ILE A 63 -16.53 12.31 14.59
CA ILE A 63 -15.71 13.49 14.29
C ILE A 63 -15.42 13.56 12.78
N PHE A 64 -15.07 12.42 12.15
CA PHE A 64 -14.80 12.37 10.71
C PHE A 64 -16.04 12.74 9.89
N ARG A 65 -17.23 12.24 10.27
CA ARG A 65 -18.49 12.57 9.61
C ARG A 65 -18.83 14.07 9.75
N GLY A 66 -18.62 14.64 10.93
CA GLY A 66 -18.80 16.06 11.16
C GLY A 66 -17.91 16.90 10.26
N GLU A 67 -16.64 16.52 10.16
CA GLU A 67 -15.66 17.22 9.32
C GLU A 67 -15.98 17.15 7.83
N CYS A 68 -16.57 16.06 7.33
CA CYS A 68 -17.01 15.95 5.95
C CYS A 68 -18.07 16.99 5.56
N GLY A 69 -18.80 17.56 6.52
CA GLY A 69 -19.78 18.61 6.30
C GLY A 69 -19.22 20.04 6.28
N ILE A 70 -17.96 20.22 6.67
CA ILE A 70 -17.28 21.53 6.68
C ILE A 70 -16.68 21.80 5.29
N GLN A 71 -16.85 23.01 4.79
CA GLN A 71 -16.28 23.42 3.50
C GLN A 71 -15.36 24.62 3.70
N ASP A 72 -14.09 24.33 4.06
CA ASP A 72 -13.04 25.34 4.16
C ASP A 72 -11.69 24.80 3.64
N ASN A 73 -10.68 25.67 3.66
CA ASN A 73 -9.34 25.33 3.15
C ASN A 73 -8.58 24.34 4.06
N LEU A 74 -9.06 24.06 5.25
CA LEU A 74 -8.43 23.19 6.25
C LEU A 74 -9.07 21.80 6.33
N GLN A 75 -10.26 21.63 5.73
CA GLN A 75 -11.01 20.37 5.77
C GLN A 75 -10.18 19.16 5.34
N GLU A 76 -9.46 19.27 4.22
CA GLU A 76 -8.67 18.16 3.69
C GLU A 76 -7.57 17.73 4.68
N GLU A 77 -6.89 18.68 5.31
CA GLU A 77 -5.85 18.38 6.30
C GLU A 77 -6.45 17.81 7.59
N MET A 78 -7.57 18.33 8.04
CA MET A 78 -8.28 17.81 9.20
C MET A 78 -8.74 16.36 8.98
N LEU A 79 -9.32 16.07 7.83
CA LEU A 79 -9.72 14.70 7.47
C LEU A 79 -8.53 13.74 7.44
N ARG A 80 -7.34 14.17 6.96
CA ARG A 80 -6.10 13.38 7.04
C ARG A 80 -5.68 13.09 8.46
N ILE A 81 -5.73 14.09 9.34
CA ILE A 81 -5.36 13.92 10.76
C ILE A 81 -6.29 12.94 11.45
N ILE A 82 -7.61 13.06 11.21
CA ILE A 82 -8.61 12.16 11.80
C ILE A 82 -8.44 10.72 11.27
N LEU A 83 -8.22 10.56 9.96
CA LEU A 83 -7.94 9.26 9.35
C LEU A 83 -6.66 8.65 9.94
N LYS A 84 -5.60 9.43 10.11
CA LYS A 84 -4.35 8.99 10.75
C LYS A 84 -4.60 8.52 12.18
N ARG A 85 -5.38 9.26 12.96
CA ARG A 85 -5.78 8.88 14.32
C ARG A 85 -6.53 7.55 14.33
N PHE A 86 -7.46 7.36 13.39
CA PHE A 86 -8.21 6.12 13.24
C PHE A 86 -7.28 4.93 12.97
N ILE A 87 -6.36 5.06 12.00
CA ILE A 87 -5.38 4.03 11.64
C ILE A 87 -4.47 3.69 12.83
N ILE A 88 -3.95 4.70 13.55
CA ILE A 88 -3.13 4.49 14.76
C ILE A 88 -3.92 3.71 15.82
N THR A 89 -5.18 4.07 16.04
CA THR A 89 -6.02 3.41 17.03
C THR A 89 -6.26 1.95 16.67
N CYS A 90 -6.59 1.66 15.41
CA CYS A 90 -6.75 0.29 14.90
C CYS A 90 -5.44 -0.51 15.01
N THR A 91 -4.29 0.09 14.69
CA THR A 91 -2.97 -0.54 14.80
C THR A 91 -2.67 -0.95 16.24
N ARG A 92 -2.94 -0.07 17.22
CA ARG A 92 -2.76 -0.39 18.65
C ARG A 92 -3.66 -1.54 19.10
N ILE A 93 -4.94 -1.52 18.72
CA ILE A 93 -5.89 -2.60 19.04
C ILE A 93 -5.44 -3.92 18.41
N ALA A 94 -4.94 -3.88 17.18
CA ALA A 94 -4.45 -5.06 16.49
C ALA A 94 -3.22 -5.64 17.21
N ARG A 95 -2.26 -4.81 17.60
CA ARG A 95 -1.07 -5.23 18.35
C ARG A 95 -1.41 -5.87 19.68
N GLU A 96 -2.33 -5.28 20.45
CA GLU A 96 -2.81 -5.84 21.73
C GLU A 96 -3.40 -7.24 21.56
N LYS A 97 -4.07 -7.52 20.43
CA LYS A 97 -4.77 -8.80 20.20
C LYS A 97 -3.94 -9.90 19.58
N PHE A 98 -2.94 -9.53 18.79
CA PHE A 98 -2.14 -10.50 18.06
C PHE A 98 -0.89 -10.95 18.82
N ASP A 99 -0.78 -10.61 20.12
CA ASP A 99 0.30 -11.01 21.06
C ASP A 99 1.65 -11.08 20.30
N VAL A 100 2.18 -9.91 19.96
CA VAL A 100 3.33 -9.83 19.06
C VAL A 100 4.55 -10.25 19.85
N ASP A 101 4.95 -11.52 19.70
CA ASP A 101 6.25 -12.02 20.15
C ASP A 101 7.35 -11.03 19.70
N PRO A 102 8.19 -10.50 20.60
CA PRO A 102 9.26 -9.56 20.28
C PRO A 102 10.19 -10.04 19.14
N GLY A 103 10.37 -11.35 18.99
CA GLY A 103 11.09 -11.95 17.87
C GLY A 103 10.34 -11.86 16.53
N ARG A 104 9.01 -11.87 16.56
CA ARG A 104 8.18 -11.67 15.36
C ARG A 104 8.04 -10.20 14.99
N GLU A 105 8.10 -9.28 15.93
CA GLU A 105 8.07 -7.83 15.67
C GLU A 105 9.28 -7.42 14.82
N ASN A 106 10.47 -7.91 15.12
CA ASN A 106 11.67 -7.70 14.31
C ASN A 106 11.54 -8.27 12.87
N MET A 107 10.81 -9.37 12.69
CA MET A 107 10.58 -9.96 11.36
C MET A 107 9.58 -9.14 10.53
N PHE A 108 8.53 -8.63 11.17
CA PHE A 108 7.58 -7.70 10.54
C PHE A 108 8.25 -6.39 10.13
N ASP A 109 9.18 -5.91 10.96
CA ASP A 109 9.96 -4.71 10.66
C ASP A 109 10.78 -4.88 9.38
N VAL A 110 11.37 -6.04 9.15
CA VAL A 110 12.10 -6.34 7.92
C VAL A 110 11.19 -6.28 6.68
N ILE A 111 10.01 -6.88 6.75
CA ILE A 111 9.03 -6.83 5.66
C ILE A 111 8.60 -5.39 5.40
N ARG A 112 8.29 -4.64 6.45
CA ARG A 112 7.90 -3.23 6.36
C ARG A 112 9.00 -2.37 5.75
N GLN A 113 10.23 -2.52 6.23
CA GLN A 113 11.39 -1.83 5.66
C GLN A 113 11.60 -2.17 4.19
N PHE A 114 11.35 -3.44 3.80
CA PHE A 114 11.40 -3.83 2.39
C PHE A 114 10.41 -3.02 1.54
N TYR A 115 9.15 -2.88 1.96
CA TYR A 115 8.15 -2.07 1.24
C TYR A 115 8.57 -0.59 1.15
N VAL A 116 9.06 -0.01 2.24
CA VAL A 116 9.54 1.38 2.26
C VAL A 116 10.72 1.58 1.30
N LEU A 117 11.67 0.65 1.29
CA LEU A 117 12.81 0.69 0.37
C LEU A 117 12.37 0.52 -1.07
N VAL A 118 11.40 -0.37 -1.35
CA VAL A 118 10.83 -0.52 -2.69
C VAL A 118 10.20 0.79 -3.14
N ASP A 119 9.39 1.44 -2.32
CA ASP A 119 8.78 2.72 -2.66
C ASP A 119 9.81 3.82 -2.96
N SER A 120 10.92 3.81 -2.26
CA SER A 120 11.98 4.81 -2.42
C SER A 120 12.89 4.56 -3.62
N HIS A 121 13.11 3.29 -3.98
CA HIS A 121 14.19 2.89 -4.92
C HIS A 121 13.72 2.09 -6.15
N PHE A 122 12.42 1.86 -6.33
CA PHE A 122 11.89 1.01 -7.42
C PHE A 122 12.28 1.46 -8.83
N LYS A 123 12.66 2.72 -9.03
CA LYS A 123 13.12 3.23 -10.33
C LYS A 123 14.52 2.74 -10.67
N GLU A 124 15.37 2.63 -9.68
CA GLU A 124 16.79 2.32 -9.84
C GLU A 124 17.09 0.83 -9.59
N LYS A 125 16.38 0.26 -8.63
CA LYS A 125 16.60 -1.10 -8.14
C LYS A 125 15.40 -2.00 -8.42
N LYS A 126 15.65 -3.11 -9.11
CA LYS A 126 14.59 -4.02 -9.59
C LYS A 126 14.79 -5.47 -9.16
N GLN A 127 15.90 -5.77 -8.48
CA GLN A 127 16.24 -7.11 -8.02
C GLN A 127 16.02 -7.24 -6.51
N VAL A 128 15.58 -8.41 -6.07
CA VAL A 128 15.41 -8.70 -4.63
C VAL A 128 16.75 -8.58 -3.89
N GLN A 129 17.86 -8.89 -4.56
CA GLN A 129 19.21 -8.77 -4.01
C GLN A 129 19.52 -7.34 -3.56
N ASP A 130 19.19 -6.35 -4.37
CA ASP A 130 19.44 -4.95 -4.05
C ASP A 130 18.82 -4.53 -2.69
N TYR A 131 17.60 -4.96 -2.45
CA TYR A 131 16.87 -4.66 -1.21
C TYR A 131 17.33 -5.53 -0.03
N ALA A 132 17.72 -6.75 -0.31
CA ALA A 132 18.26 -7.64 0.69
C ALA A 132 19.59 -7.10 1.25
N ASP A 133 20.46 -6.57 0.38
CA ASP A 133 21.72 -5.91 0.77
C ASP A 133 21.45 -4.68 1.64
N MET A 134 20.49 -3.83 1.26
CA MET A 134 20.07 -2.65 2.06
C MET A 134 19.54 -3.04 3.46
N LEU A 135 18.91 -4.21 3.58
CA LEU A 135 18.38 -4.73 4.83
C LEU A 135 19.39 -5.58 5.61
N CYS A 136 20.62 -5.71 5.11
CA CYS A 136 21.65 -6.61 5.68
C CYS A 136 21.11 -8.04 5.88
N ARG A 137 20.39 -8.55 4.88
CA ARG A 137 19.79 -9.90 4.85
C ARG A 137 20.07 -10.61 3.54
N SER A 138 19.92 -11.94 3.51
CA SER A 138 19.97 -12.66 2.24
C SER A 138 18.62 -12.61 1.50
N PRO A 139 18.59 -12.67 0.16
CA PRO A 139 17.33 -12.77 -0.61
C PRO A 139 16.47 -13.95 -0.19
N LYS A 140 17.11 -15.06 0.21
CA LYS A 140 16.44 -16.25 0.73
C LYS A 140 15.73 -15.96 2.04
N THR A 141 16.35 -15.21 2.95
CA THR A 141 15.76 -14.78 4.21
C THR A 141 14.51 -13.92 3.96
N ILE A 142 14.63 -12.93 3.06
CA ILE A 142 13.50 -12.07 2.69
C ILE A 142 12.35 -12.91 2.09
N SER A 143 12.67 -13.80 1.13
CA SER A 143 11.66 -14.66 0.51
C SER A 143 10.96 -15.60 1.51
N ASN A 144 11.71 -16.16 2.45
CA ASN A 144 11.15 -16.99 3.51
C ASN A 144 10.23 -16.22 4.45
N LEU A 145 10.60 -14.97 4.81
CA LEU A 145 9.75 -14.10 5.61
C LEU A 145 8.43 -13.81 4.90
N PHE A 146 8.49 -13.43 3.62
CA PHE A 146 7.28 -13.18 2.83
C PHE A 146 6.39 -14.41 2.74
N SER A 147 6.97 -15.59 2.53
CA SER A 147 6.26 -16.86 2.50
C SER A 147 5.62 -17.20 3.85
N LEU A 148 6.35 -17.01 4.96
CA LEU A 148 5.88 -17.28 6.33
C LEU A 148 4.63 -16.47 6.67
N TYR A 149 4.58 -15.23 6.19
CA TYR A 149 3.43 -14.34 6.38
C TYR A 149 2.38 -14.44 5.26
N GLY A 150 2.53 -15.40 4.32
CA GLY A 150 1.60 -15.61 3.21
C GLY A 150 1.49 -14.42 2.25
N LEU A 151 2.54 -13.59 2.16
CA LEU A 151 2.62 -12.43 1.29
C LEU A 151 3.02 -12.82 -0.14
N SER A 152 2.74 -11.93 -1.09
CA SER A 152 3.28 -12.05 -2.45
C SER A 152 4.81 -12.05 -2.40
N SER A 153 5.46 -12.73 -3.35
CA SER A 153 6.93 -12.78 -3.37
C SER A 153 7.56 -11.38 -3.41
N PRO A 154 8.74 -11.18 -2.80
CA PRO A 154 9.43 -9.88 -2.82
C PRO A 154 9.59 -9.29 -4.22
N LEU A 155 9.93 -10.12 -5.21
CA LEU A 155 10.04 -9.70 -6.61
C LEU A 155 8.71 -9.21 -7.17
N ARG A 156 7.61 -9.84 -6.78
CA ARG A 156 6.28 -9.42 -7.20
C ARG A 156 5.91 -8.05 -6.62
N VAL A 157 6.26 -7.78 -5.38
CA VAL A 157 6.05 -6.46 -4.75
C VAL A 157 6.79 -5.37 -5.51
N ILE A 158 8.06 -5.60 -5.87
CA ILE A 158 8.85 -4.67 -6.68
C ILE A 158 8.15 -4.43 -8.03
N HIS A 159 7.75 -5.48 -8.72
CA HIS A 159 7.09 -5.40 -10.01
C HIS A 159 5.75 -4.67 -9.94
N GLU A 160 4.93 -4.93 -8.93
CA GLU A 160 3.64 -4.27 -8.72
C GLU A 160 3.83 -2.76 -8.46
N ARG A 161 4.89 -2.37 -7.76
CA ARG A 161 5.20 -0.94 -7.53
C ARG A 161 5.62 -0.23 -8.81
N VAL A 162 6.48 -0.87 -9.61
CA VAL A 162 6.90 -0.36 -10.93
C VAL A 162 5.69 -0.24 -11.87
N ASP A 163 4.83 -1.25 -11.91
CA ASP A 163 3.64 -1.28 -12.73
C ASP A 163 2.64 -0.19 -12.35
N ALA A 164 2.40 0.02 -11.06
CA ALA A 164 1.53 1.07 -10.56
C ALA A 164 2.00 2.46 -11.02
N GLU A 165 3.30 2.73 -10.95
CA GLU A 165 3.86 4.01 -11.42
C GLU A 165 3.83 4.12 -12.94
N ALA A 166 4.05 3.03 -13.67
CA ALA A 166 3.90 3.01 -15.13
C ALA A 166 2.48 3.40 -15.55
N LYS A 167 1.47 2.82 -14.91
CA LYS A 167 0.05 3.16 -15.13
C LYS A 167 -0.24 4.61 -14.82
N ARG A 168 0.25 5.10 -13.68
CA ARG A 168 0.09 6.52 -13.31
C ARG A 168 0.67 7.45 -14.36
N LEU A 169 1.89 7.19 -14.82
CA LEU A 169 2.53 8.01 -15.85
C LEU A 169 1.83 7.93 -17.20
N LEU A 170 1.34 6.74 -17.58
CA LEU A 170 0.60 6.52 -18.82
C LEU A 170 -0.73 7.30 -18.87
N LEU A 171 -1.42 7.39 -17.73
CA LEU A 171 -2.75 7.99 -17.63
C LEU A 171 -2.72 9.49 -17.39
N TYR A 172 -1.89 9.92 -16.46
CA TYR A 172 -1.92 11.29 -15.95
C TYR A 172 -0.83 12.20 -16.53
N THR A 173 -0.05 11.69 -17.49
CA THR A 173 0.96 12.52 -18.19
C THR A 173 0.89 12.33 -19.70
N GLY A 174 1.33 13.37 -20.44
CA GLY A 174 1.48 13.31 -21.90
C GLY A 174 2.74 12.57 -22.37
N LYS A 175 3.52 11.96 -21.46
CA LYS A 175 4.81 11.35 -21.77
C LYS A 175 4.69 10.19 -22.74
N SER A 176 5.66 10.06 -23.62
CA SER A 176 5.82 8.92 -24.52
C SER A 176 6.21 7.67 -23.74
N ALA A 177 5.98 6.50 -24.32
CA ALA A 177 6.40 5.24 -23.72
C ALA A 177 7.92 5.15 -23.50
N LYS A 178 8.71 5.82 -24.36
CA LYS A 178 10.17 5.91 -24.22
C LYS A 178 10.57 6.72 -23.00
N GLU A 179 9.99 7.91 -22.82
CA GLU A 179 10.25 8.76 -21.65
C GLU A 179 9.84 8.07 -20.35
N ILE A 180 8.73 7.32 -20.36
CA ILE A 180 8.27 6.55 -19.19
C ILE A 180 9.27 5.43 -18.88
N SER A 181 9.77 4.73 -19.91
CA SER A 181 10.80 3.71 -19.75
C SER A 181 12.05 4.26 -19.06
N GLU A 182 12.53 5.42 -19.50
CA GLU A 182 13.69 6.12 -18.92
C GLU A 182 13.43 6.55 -17.46
N ILE A 183 12.28 7.15 -17.18
CA ILE A 183 11.87 7.57 -15.82
C ILE A 183 11.80 6.38 -14.85
N LEU A 184 11.36 5.23 -15.36
CA LEU A 184 11.25 4.01 -14.55
C LEU A 184 12.56 3.22 -14.49
N GLY A 185 13.66 3.72 -15.11
CA GLY A 185 14.99 3.12 -15.05
C GLY A 185 15.09 1.79 -15.81
N PHE A 186 14.40 1.64 -16.93
CA PHE A 186 14.61 0.54 -17.85
C PHE A 186 15.70 0.90 -18.85
N GLU A 187 16.50 -0.09 -19.23
CA GLU A 187 17.59 0.11 -20.21
C GLU A 187 17.07 0.51 -21.59
N ASP A 188 15.92 -0.03 -21.99
CA ASP A 188 15.29 0.25 -23.27
C ASP A 188 13.76 0.09 -23.22
N LEU A 189 13.11 0.65 -24.23
CA LEU A 189 11.66 0.58 -24.41
C LEU A 189 11.14 -0.85 -24.61
N ALA A 190 11.94 -1.74 -25.26
CA ALA A 190 11.50 -3.10 -25.53
C ALA A 190 11.41 -3.91 -24.23
N THR A 191 12.36 -3.73 -23.33
CA THR A 191 12.36 -4.35 -21.99
C THR A 191 11.19 -3.84 -21.15
N PHE A 192 10.93 -2.54 -21.17
CA PHE A 192 9.76 -1.97 -20.50
C PHE A 192 8.45 -2.49 -21.09
N SER A 193 8.31 -2.54 -22.40
CA SER A 193 7.10 -3.03 -23.06
C SER A 193 6.81 -4.51 -22.75
N ARG A 194 7.87 -5.35 -22.72
CA ARG A 194 7.75 -6.76 -22.31
C ARG A 194 7.33 -6.89 -20.84
N PHE A 195 7.93 -6.10 -19.97
CA PHE A 195 7.55 -6.06 -18.56
C PHE A 195 6.08 -5.69 -18.39
N PHE A 196 5.65 -4.59 -19.00
CA PHE A 196 4.27 -4.09 -18.88
C PHE A 196 3.25 -5.11 -19.42
N LYS A 197 3.52 -5.70 -20.59
CA LYS A 197 2.65 -6.73 -21.19
C LYS A 197 2.58 -8.00 -20.32
N LYS A 198 3.70 -8.38 -19.67
CA LYS A 198 3.71 -9.51 -18.72
C LYS A 198 2.82 -9.24 -17.51
N MET A 199 2.86 -8.04 -16.97
CA MET A 199 2.09 -7.64 -15.79
C MET A 199 0.59 -7.47 -16.09
N ASN A 200 0.26 -6.84 -17.23
CA ASN A 200 -1.11 -6.38 -17.53
C ASN A 200 -1.85 -7.19 -18.60
N LYS A 201 -1.16 -8.13 -19.30
CA LYS A 201 -1.68 -8.93 -20.43
C LYS A 201 -2.08 -8.11 -21.67
N GLU A 202 -1.78 -6.83 -21.69
CA GLU A 202 -2.03 -5.89 -22.77
C GLU A 202 -0.82 -4.99 -23.01
N SER A 203 -0.73 -4.34 -24.15
CA SER A 203 0.34 -3.42 -24.51
C SER A 203 0.12 -2.03 -23.87
N LEU A 204 1.20 -1.23 -23.79
CA LEU A 204 1.15 0.17 -23.33
C LEU A 204 0.13 1.01 -24.10
N SER A 205 0.04 0.78 -25.42
CA SER A 205 -0.87 1.53 -26.31
C SER A 205 -2.33 1.13 -26.12
N GLU A 206 -2.59 -0.16 -25.94
CA GLU A 206 -3.94 -0.69 -25.66
C GLU A 206 -4.43 -0.17 -24.29
N TYR A 207 -3.59 -0.26 -23.26
CA TYR A 207 -3.90 0.27 -21.94
C TYR A 207 -4.27 1.75 -21.98
N ARG A 208 -3.43 2.60 -22.61
CA ARG A 208 -3.66 4.05 -22.73
C ARG A 208 -4.94 4.37 -23.54
N LYS A 209 -5.29 3.59 -24.54
CA LYS A 209 -6.51 3.79 -25.34
C LYS A 209 -7.78 3.40 -24.58
N ARG A 210 -7.72 2.33 -23.80
CA ARG A 210 -8.86 1.85 -23.02
C ARG A 210 -9.26 2.88 -21.97
N GLU A 211 -8.33 3.31 -21.17
CA GLU A 211 -8.55 4.23 -20.04
C GLU A 211 -8.91 5.67 -20.46
N LYS A 212 -8.59 6.08 -21.71
CA LYS A 212 -9.04 7.36 -22.26
C LYS A 212 -10.48 7.34 -22.80
N ARG A 213 -11.09 6.17 -22.88
CA ARG A 213 -12.47 5.99 -23.36
C ARG A 213 -13.48 5.84 -22.23
N GLU A 214 -13.03 5.59 -21.01
CA GLU A 214 -13.81 5.63 -19.77
C GLU A 214 -13.73 7.02 -19.12
#